data_38b15c5ba2b1d045d843246bf5ef8e46
#
_entry.id   38b15c5ba2b1d045d843246bf5ef8e46
#
_cell.length_a   1.000
_cell.length_b   1.000
_cell.length_c   1.000
_cell.angle_alpha   90.00
_cell.angle_beta   90.00
_cell.angle_gamma   90.00
#
_symmetry.space_group_name_H-M   'P 1'
#
loop_
_entity.id
_entity.type
_entity.pdbx_description
1 polymer ?
#
loop_
_entity_poly.entity_id
_entity_poly.type
_entity_poly.pdbx_seq_one_letter_code
_entity_poly.pdbx_strand_id
1 'polypeptide(L)'
;MSNINVEPYIADEDYNNPAMVTDFYEFTMANCLFQHGFKDKVMVFDMFFRRNPDNQGYSISCGQHALVKFLREYHFTEKDLVYLRTKGMSEEFLDYLRTYRWKGDMYAFKEGLVCYPQVPMVRIECDMVGAILIETYLLQTMNFHSLIATKATKIS
;
A
#
# COMPACT_ATOMS: atom_id res chain seq x y z
N MET A 1 12.89 -34.03 19.00
CA MET A 1 11.82 -33.04 18.77
C MET A 1 12.32 -31.74 19.39
N SER A 2 12.78 -30.79 18.58
CA SER A 2 13.24 -29.50 19.06
C SER A 2 12.01 -28.66 19.44
N ASN A 3 11.92 -28.26 20.69
CA ASN A 3 10.92 -27.29 21.13
C ASN A 3 11.18 -25.97 20.40
N ILE A 4 10.36 -25.66 19.44
CA ILE A 4 10.30 -24.32 18.85
C ILE A 4 9.62 -23.45 19.93
N ASN A 5 10.42 -22.67 20.62
CA ASN A 5 9.92 -21.68 21.56
C ASN A 5 9.33 -20.52 20.73
N VAL A 6 8.04 -20.59 20.45
CA VAL A 6 7.32 -19.48 19.83
C VAL A 6 7.01 -18.50 20.95
N GLU A 7 7.84 -17.48 21.11
CA GLU A 7 7.46 -16.37 21.98
C GLU A 7 6.13 -15.82 21.50
N PRO A 8 5.17 -15.53 22.41
CA PRO A 8 3.92 -14.95 22.01
C PRO A 8 4.22 -13.62 21.33
N TYR A 9 3.78 -13.49 20.09
CA TYR A 9 3.86 -12.27 19.32
C TYR A 9 3.07 -11.18 20.08
N ILE A 10 3.78 -10.35 20.82
CA ILE A 10 3.20 -9.15 21.43
C ILE A 10 3.12 -8.14 20.30
N ALA A 11 1.91 -7.82 19.87
CA ALA A 11 1.68 -6.70 18.98
C ALA A 11 2.20 -5.43 19.67
N ASP A 12 3.40 -5.01 19.32
CA ASP A 12 3.92 -3.71 19.69
C ASP A 12 3.02 -2.64 19.05
N GLU A 13 2.69 -1.56 19.74
CA GLU A 13 1.84 -0.49 19.20
C GLU A 13 2.39 0.04 17.86
N ASP A 14 3.72 0.04 17.71
CA ASP A 14 4.41 0.41 16.46
C ASP A 14 4.22 -0.61 15.32
N TYR A 15 3.81 -1.85 15.62
CA TYR A 15 3.59 -2.88 14.63
C TYR A 15 2.28 -2.69 13.83
N ASN A 16 1.42 -1.82 14.31
CA ASN A 16 0.19 -1.46 13.59
C ASN A 16 0.41 -0.43 12.48
N ASN A 17 1.65 0.03 12.26
CA ASN A 17 1.97 0.93 11.16
C ASN A 17 2.19 0.14 9.86
N PRO A 18 1.26 0.18 8.90
CA PRO A 18 1.36 -0.58 7.67
C PRO A 18 2.33 0.01 6.63
N ALA A 19 3.07 1.07 6.94
CA ALA A 19 4.01 1.70 5.99
C ALA A 19 5.12 0.75 5.52
N MET A 20 5.42 -0.29 6.32
CA MET A 20 6.39 -1.34 5.96
C MET A 20 5.75 -2.52 5.21
N VAL A 21 4.44 -2.49 4.96
CA VAL A 21 3.75 -3.48 4.12
C VAL A 21 3.93 -3.10 2.67
N THR A 22 5.14 -3.33 2.19
CA THR A 22 5.53 -3.03 0.81
C THR A 22 6.61 -4.02 0.36
N ASP A 23 6.70 -4.28 -0.93
CA ASP A 23 7.76 -5.13 -1.47
C ASP A 23 9.11 -4.40 -1.36
N PHE A 24 10.16 -5.13 -0.99
CA PHE A 24 11.46 -4.49 -0.72
C PHE A 24 12.02 -3.71 -1.91
N TYR A 25 11.75 -4.17 -3.14
CA TYR A 25 12.19 -3.46 -4.35
C TYR A 25 11.61 -2.03 -4.45
N GLU A 26 10.44 -1.79 -3.87
CA GLU A 26 9.81 -0.45 -3.85
C GLU A 26 10.65 0.53 -3.01
N PHE A 27 11.23 0.08 -1.89
CA PHE A 27 12.19 0.90 -1.12
C PHE A 27 13.44 1.21 -1.92
N THR A 28 13.99 0.24 -2.65
CA THR A 28 15.19 0.47 -3.47
C THR A 28 14.92 1.41 -4.63
N MET A 29 13.75 1.29 -5.29
CA MET A 29 13.31 2.22 -6.32
C MET A 29 13.09 3.62 -5.76
N ALA A 30 12.39 3.75 -4.64
CA ALA A 30 12.12 5.03 -3.99
C ALA A 30 13.42 5.74 -3.59
N ASN A 31 14.39 5.01 -3.00
CA ASN A 31 15.71 5.55 -2.68
C ASN A 31 16.45 6.03 -3.93
N CYS A 32 16.42 5.25 -5.01
CA CYS A 32 17.03 5.63 -6.28
C CYS A 32 16.41 6.92 -6.85
N LEU A 33 15.10 7.01 -6.87
CA LEU A 33 14.37 8.19 -7.34
C LEU A 33 14.66 9.43 -6.47
N PHE A 34 14.74 9.24 -5.16
CA PHE A 34 15.13 10.29 -4.24
C PHE A 34 16.54 10.83 -4.55
N GLN A 35 17.54 9.94 -4.68
CA GLN A 35 18.93 10.29 -4.95
C GLN A 35 19.10 11.02 -6.30
N HIS A 36 18.26 10.72 -7.29
CA HIS A 36 18.30 11.35 -8.62
C HIS A 36 17.42 12.60 -8.74
N GLY A 37 16.86 13.10 -7.63
CA GLY A 37 16.09 14.34 -7.60
C GLY A 37 14.67 14.23 -8.18
N PHE A 38 14.11 13.01 -8.27
CA PHE A 38 12.76 12.79 -8.78
C PHE A 38 11.67 12.78 -7.72
N LYS A 39 12.03 12.93 -6.44
CA LYS A 39 11.10 12.82 -5.31
C LYS A 39 9.86 13.72 -5.41
N ASP A 40 10.01 14.91 -6.01
CA ASP A 40 8.92 15.89 -6.14
C ASP A 40 8.15 15.79 -7.47
N LYS A 41 8.47 14.81 -8.31
CA LYS A 41 7.74 14.56 -9.56
C LYS A 41 6.39 13.92 -9.25
N VAL A 42 5.34 14.44 -9.86
CA VAL A 42 4.00 13.86 -9.73
C VAL A 42 3.89 12.63 -10.62
N MET A 43 3.35 11.55 -10.04
CA MET A 43 2.95 10.34 -10.76
C MET A 43 1.45 10.11 -10.63
N VAL A 44 0.90 9.46 -11.64
CA VAL A 44 -0.48 9.03 -11.70
C VAL A 44 -0.51 7.52 -11.84
N PHE A 45 -1.18 6.85 -10.91
CA PHE A 45 -1.40 5.40 -10.94
C PHE A 45 -2.88 5.08 -11.01
N ASP A 46 -3.20 4.10 -11.84
CA ASP A 46 -4.54 3.51 -11.92
C ASP A 46 -4.50 2.07 -11.41
N MET A 47 -5.30 1.76 -10.39
CA MET A 47 -5.55 0.41 -9.93
C MET A 47 -6.80 -0.15 -10.58
N PHE A 48 -6.70 -1.34 -11.17
CA PHE A 48 -7.82 -2.07 -11.78
C PHE A 48 -7.58 -3.58 -11.74
N PHE A 49 -8.65 -4.36 -11.85
CA PHE A 49 -8.51 -5.80 -12.04
C PHE A 49 -8.18 -6.12 -13.49
N ARG A 50 -7.12 -6.89 -13.74
CA ARG A 50 -6.81 -7.42 -15.08
C ARG A 50 -7.84 -8.45 -15.51
N ARG A 51 -8.34 -9.24 -14.57
CA ARG A 51 -9.42 -10.24 -14.70
C ARG A 51 -10.23 -10.24 -13.42
N ASN A 52 -11.51 -10.51 -13.54
CA ASN A 52 -12.34 -10.69 -12.35
C ASN A 52 -11.92 -11.94 -11.56
N PRO A 53 -11.97 -11.87 -10.23
CA PRO A 53 -11.75 -13.04 -9.38
C PRO A 53 -12.72 -14.16 -9.75
N ASP A 54 -12.25 -15.42 -9.68
CA ASP A 54 -13.06 -16.64 -9.90
C ASP A 54 -13.82 -16.67 -11.25
N ASN A 55 -13.29 -16.05 -12.30
CA ASN A 55 -13.92 -15.93 -13.63
C ASN A 55 -15.35 -15.38 -13.61
N GLN A 56 -15.65 -14.51 -12.68
CA GLN A 56 -16.96 -13.85 -12.58
C GLN A 56 -17.12 -12.75 -13.62
N GLY A 57 -18.39 -12.41 -13.94
CA GLY A 57 -18.70 -11.33 -14.87
C GLY A 57 -18.44 -9.92 -14.32
N TYR A 58 -18.28 -9.77 -12.99
CA TYR A 58 -18.08 -8.50 -12.30
C TYR A 58 -17.31 -8.68 -11.00
N SER A 59 -16.90 -7.57 -10.42
CA SER A 59 -16.41 -7.47 -9.03
C SER A 59 -17.08 -6.30 -8.31
N ILE A 60 -17.11 -6.34 -6.98
CA ILE A 60 -17.63 -5.25 -6.15
C ILE A 60 -16.45 -4.44 -5.63
N SER A 61 -16.48 -3.13 -5.87
CA SER A 61 -15.49 -2.20 -5.33
C SER A 61 -15.59 -2.12 -3.82
N CYS A 62 -14.51 -2.41 -3.11
CA CYS A 62 -14.44 -2.34 -1.64
C CYS A 62 -13.00 -2.20 -1.17
N GLY A 63 -12.78 -1.53 -0.02
CA GLY A 63 -11.46 -1.31 0.58
C GLY A 63 -11.01 0.16 0.60
N GLN A 64 -11.77 1.06 0.00
CA GLN A 64 -11.44 2.48 -0.06
C GLN A 64 -11.34 3.12 1.31
N HIS A 65 -12.22 2.75 2.25
CA HIS A 65 -12.18 3.28 3.61
C HIS A 65 -10.87 2.92 4.33
N ALA A 66 -10.44 1.67 4.23
CA ALA A 66 -9.19 1.22 4.81
C ALA A 66 -7.98 1.93 4.16
N LEU A 67 -8.02 2.09 2.83
CA LEU A 67 -6.97 2.77 2.08
C LEU A 67 -6.87 4.25 2.48
N VAL A 68 -7.99 4.97 2.60
CA VAL A 68 -8.00 6.38 3.04
C VAL A 68 -7.42 6.53 4.45
N LYS A 69 -7.78 5.62 5.37
CA LYS A 69 -7.20 5.61 6.71
C LYS A 69 -5.68 5.43 6.65
N PHE A 70 -5.21 4.44 5.92
CA PHE A 70 -3.78 4.19 5.71
C PHE A 70 -3.04 5.43 5.18
N LEU A 71 -3.54 6.06 4.11
CA LEU A 71 -2.90 7.22 3.50
C LEU A 71 -2.82 8.43 4.45
N ARG A 72 -3.86 8.64 5.26
CA ARG A 72 -3.89 9.73 6.26
C ARG A 72 -2.91 9.55 7.41
N GLU A 73 -2.68 8.30 7.79
CA GLU A 73 -1.83 7.93 8.93
C GLU A 73 -0.42 7.52 8.48
N TYR A 74 -0.11 7.60 7.17
CA TYR A 74 1.13 7.10 6.57
C TYR A 74 2.36 7.81 7.15
N HIS A 75 3.21 7.05 7.82
CA HIS A 75 4.47 7.53 8.39
C HIS A 75 5.44 6.36 8.65
N PHE A 76 6.71 6.66 8.87
CA PHE A 76 7.72 5.69 9.30
C PHE A 76 8.10 5.94 10.76
N THR A 77 8.32 4.85 11.50
CA THR A 77 8.82 4.87 12.87
C THR A 77 10.36 4.82 12.88
N GLU A 78 10.97 5.17 14.01
CA GLU A 78 12.44 5.01 14.14
C GLU A 78 12.88 3.54 14.00
N LYS A 79 12.07 2.56 14.40
CA LYS A 79 12.34 1.13 14.20
C LYS A 79 12.41 0.78 12.72
N ASP A 80 11.49 1.31 11.91
CA ASP A 80 11.47 1.11 10.46
C ASP A 80 12.74 1.68 9.81
N LEU A 81 13.15 2.88 10.21
CA LEU A 81 14.34 3.54 9.68
C LEU A 81 15.62 2.79 10.06
N VAL A 82 15.71 2.28 11.29
CA VAL A 82 16.83 1.43 11.72
C VAL A 82 16.89 0.16 10.86
N TYR A 83 15.75 -0.49 10.62
CA TYR A 83 15.70 -1.66 9.74
C TYR A 83 16.14 -1.32 8.31
N LEU A 84 15.61 -0.26 7.71
CA LEU A 84 15.97 0.17 6.35
C LEU A 84 17.46 0.53 6.23
N ARG A 85 18.07 1.10 7.27
CA ARG A 85 19.52 1.33 7.34
C ARG A 85 20.29 0.03 7.21
N THR A 86 19.89 -1.05 7.89
CA THR A 86 20.55 -2.37 7.76
C THR A 86 20.44 -2.95 6.35
N LYS A 87 19.48 -2.45 5.54
CA LYS A 87 19.27 -2.85 4.15
C LYS A 87 19.99 -1.97 3.13
N GLY A 88 20.82 -1.02 3.60
CA GLY A 88 21.67 -0.19 2.74
C GLY A 88 20.97 1.04 2.15
N MET A 89 19.87 1.50 2.73
CA MET A 89 19.26 2.79 2.36
C MET A 89 20.17 3.94 2.78
N SER A 90 20.25 5.00 1.96
CA SER A 90 21.09 6.17 2.25
C SER A 90 20.58 6.97 3.45
N GLU A 91 21.47 7.58 4.23
CA GLU A 91 21.06 8.37 5.40
C GLU A 91 20.16 9.54 5.01
N GLU A 92 20.43 10.19 3.89
CA GLU A 92 19.62 11.29 3.38
C GLU A 92 18.19 10.83 3.05
N PHE A 93 18.03 9.61 2.51
CA PHE A 93 16.73 9.04 2.26
C PHE A 93 15.99 8.67 3.54
N LEU A 94 16.71 8.10 4.54
CA LEU A 94 16.13 7.81 5.85
C LEU A 94 15.66 9.08 6.57
N ASP A 95 16.45 10.16 6.51
CA ASP A 95 16.04 11.46 7.06
C ASP A 95 14.81 12.05 6.35
N TYR A 96 14.72 11.87 5.03
CA TYR A 96 13.53 12.22 4.27
C TYR A 96 12.30 11.39 4.74
N LEU A 97 12.42 10.07 4.86
CA LEU A 97 11.33 9.19 5.31
C LEU A 97 10.88 9.52 6.74
N ARG A 98 11.75 9.93 7.64
CA ARG A 98 11.42 10.30 9.02
C ARG A 98 10.33 11.37 9.10
N THR A 99 10.39 12.33 8.21
CA THR A 99 9.43 13.44 8.15
C THR A 99 8.37 13.26 7.08
N TYR A 100 8.49 12.21 6.28
CA TYR A 100 7.56 11.97 5.19
C TYR A 100 6.14 11.74 5.70
N ARG A 101 5.20 12.40 5.06
CA ARG A 101 3.76 12.17 5.21
C ARG A 101 3.17 12.16 3.81
N TRP A 102 2.38 11.17 3.52
CA TRP A 102 1.77 11.06 2.21
C TRP A 102 0.90 12.28 1.89
N LYS A 103 1.06 12.83 0.70
CA LYS A 103 0.29 13.96 0.18
C LYS A 103 -0.06 13.68 -1.27
N GLY A 104 -1.34 13.75 -1.58
CA GLY A 104 -1.82 13.49 -2.93
C GLY A 104 -3.32 13.44 -2.98
N ASP A 105 -3.84 13.17 -4.17
CA ASP A 105 -5.25 13.01 -4.44
C ASP A 105 -5.57 11.55 -4.75
N MET A 106 -6.71 11.10 -4.25
CA MET A 106 -7.25 9.78 -4.52
C MET A 106 -8.66 9.91 -5.09
N TYR A 107 -8.83 9.39 -6.29
CA TYR A 107 -10.13 9.24 -6.94
C TYR A 107 -10.50 7.77 -6.95
N ALA A 108 -11.68 7.43 -6.49
CA ALA A 108 -12.08 6.02 -6.40
C ALA A 108 -13.57 5.85 -6.61
N PHE A 109 -13.96 4.67 -7.08
CA PHE A 109 -15.37 4.27 -7.04
C PHE A 109 -15.82 4.18 -5.59
N LYS A 110 -17.10 4.46 -5.35
CA LYS A 110 -17.70 4.20 -4.04
C LYS A 110 -17.71 2.71 -3.75
N GLU A 111 -17.57 2.36 -2.48
CA GLU A 111 -17.76 0.97 -2.05
C GLU A 111 -19.17 0.48 -2.39
N GLY A 112 -19.25 -0.78 -2.78
CA GLY A 112 -20.50 -1.42 -3.20
C GLY A 112 -20.83 -1.27 -4.70
N LEU A 113 -20.08 -0.48 -5.47
CA LEU A 113 -20.32 -0.37 -6.91
C LEU A 113 -19.76 -1.58 -7.66
N VAL A 114 -20.48 -1.96 -8.70
CA VAL A 114 -20.06 -3.00 -9.65
C VAL A 114 -18.93 -2.47 -10.53
N CYS A 115 -17.87 -3.24 -10.64
CA CYS A 115 -16.70 -2.94 -11.45
C CYS A 115 -16.43 -4.07 -12.45
N TYR A 116 -15.78 -3.71 -13.55
CA TYR A 116 -15.40 -4.65 -14.62
C TYR A 116 -13.87 -4.65 -14.81
N PRO A 117 -13.32 -5.73 -15.37
CA PRO A 117 -11.89 -5.78 -15.67
C PRO A 117 -11.41 -4.59 -16.49
N GLN A 118 -10.18 -4.16 -16.22
CA GLN A 118 -9.49 -3.06 -16.92
C GLN A 118 -10.16 -1.68 -16.80
N VAL A 119 -11.16 -1.54 -15.92
CA VAL A 119 -11.72 -0.23 -15.56
C VAL A 119 -11.03 0.25 -14.28
N PRO A 120 -10.40 1.44 -14.27
CA PRO A 120 -9.77 1.99 -13.09
C PRO A 120 -10.75 2.12 -11.92
N MET A 121 -10.44 1.46 -10.80
CA MET A 121 -11.24 1.51 -9.57
C MET A 121 -10.72 2.57 -8.61
N VAL A 122 -9.39 2.77 -8.62
CA VAL A 122 -8.70 3.79 -7.84
C VAL A 122 -7.66 4.45 -8.74
N ARG A 123 -7.61 5.78 -8.69
CA ARG A 123 -6.53 6.60 -9.24
C ARG A 123 -5.85 7.36 -8.12
N ILE A 124 -4.54 7.31 -8.09
CA ILE A 124 -3.69 8.06 -7.17
C ILE A 124 -2.85 9.05 -7.95
N GLU A 125 -2.83 10.30 -7.49
CA GLU A 125 -1.98 11.37 -8.02
C GLU A 125 -1.16 11.94 -6.87
N CYS A 126 0.14 11.63 -6.81
CA CYS A 126 1.01 12.06 -5.72
C CYS A 126 2.47 12.14 -6.15
N ASP A 127 3.36 12.47 -5.23
CA ASP A 127 4.79 12.44 -5.47
C ASP A 127 5.27 11.00 -5.78
N MET A 128 6.34 10.91 -6.57
CA MET A 128 6.84 9.66 -7.12
C MET A 128 7.27 8.66 -6.03
N VAL A 129 7.88 9.13 -4.96
CA VAL A 129 8.30 8.28 -3.83
C VAL A 129 7.08 7.71 -3.12
N GLY A 130 6.11 8.57 -2.78
CA GLY A 130 4.87 8.14 -2.13
C GLY A 130 4.05 7.19 -2.97
N ALA A 131 3.99 7.42 -4.29
CA ALA A 131 3.26 6.56 -5.21
C ALA A 131 3.80 5.12 -5.19
N ILE A 132 5.12 4.94 -5.24
CA ILE A 132 5.77 3.63 -5.20
C ILE A 132 5.56 2.96 -3.84
N LEU A 133 5.81 3.66 -2.74
CA LEU A 133 5.79 3.09 -1.40
C LEU A 133 4.39 2.65 -0.92
N ILE A 134 3.31 3.15 -1.52
CA ILE A 134 1.94 2.75 -1.16
C ILE A 134 1.38 1.64 -2.06
N GLU A 135 2.06 1.28 -3.14
CA GLU A 135 1.55 0.37 -4.18
C GLU A 135 1.10 -0.97 -3.61
N THR A 136 1.98 -1.67 -2.91
CA THR A 136 1.67 -3.01 -2.37
C THR A 136 0.48 -2.98 -1.42
N TYR A 137 0.44 -2.05 -0.47
CA TYR A 137 -0.67 -1.95 0.47
C TYR A 137 -2.00 -1.62 -0.23
N LEU A 138 -1.96 -0.70 -1.21
CA LEU A 138 -3.13 -0.35 -2.02
C LEU A 138 -3.67 -1.59 -2.76
N LEU A 139 -2.80 -2.30 -3.46
CA LEU A 139 -3.19 -3.48 -4.23
C LEU A 139 -3.74 -4.60 -3.34
N GLN A 140 -3.08 -4.90 -2.22
CA GLN A 140 -3.53 -5.92 -1.28
C GLN A 140 -4.89 -5.56 -0.68
N THR A 141 -5.05 -4.33 -0.21
CA THR A 141 -6.29 -3.85 0.42
C THR A 141 -7.46 -3.91 -0.55
N MET A 142 -7.32 -3.34 -1.73
CA MET A 142 -8.38 -3.33 -2.73
C MET A 142 -8.71 -4.73 -3.24
N ASN A 143 -7.70 -5.58 -3.48
CA ASN A 143 -7.91 -6.96 -3.91
C ASN A 143 -8.67 -7.76 -2.86
N PHE A 144 -8.21 -7.75 -1.61
CA PHE A 144 -8.81 -8.55 -0.55
C PHE A 144 -10.26 -8.15 -0.27
N HIS A 145 -10.50 -6.86 -0.03
CA HIS A 145 -11.84 -6.38 0.29
C HIS A 145 -12.81 -6.58 -0.88
N SER A 146 -12.40 -6.28 -2.09
CA SER A 146 -13.25 -6.46 -3.28
C SER A 146 -13.54 -7.93 -3.56
N LEU A 147 -12.57 -8.84 -3.33
CA LEU A 147 -12.79 -10.28 -3.46
C LEU A 147 -13.85 -10.75 -2.47
N ILE A 148 -13.73 -10.38 -1.19
CA ILE A 148 -14.70 -10.78 -0.15
C ILE A 148 -16.07 -10.18 -0.43
N ALA A 149 -16.15 -8.88 -0.75
CA ALA A 149 -17.41 -8.22 -1.11
C ALA A 149 -18.09 -8.89 -2.31
N THR A 150 -17.33 -9.25 -3.34
CA THR A 150 -17.84 -9.95 -4.52
C THR A 150 -18.36 -11.34 -4.17
N LYS A 151 -17.64 -12.09 -3.33
CA LYS A 151 -18.11 -13.41 -2.85
C LYS A 151 -19.39 -13.30 -2.03
N ALA A 152 -19.51 -12.29 -1.19
CA ALA A 152 -20.69 -12.06 -0.35
C ALA A 152 -21.98 -11.89 -1.18
N THR A 153 -21.89 -11.28 -2.38
CA THR A 153 -23.08 -11.14 -3.24
C THR A 153 -23.67 -12.44 -3.76
N LYS A 154 -22.98 -13.57 -3.58
CA LYS A 154 -23.46 -14.89 -3.99
C LYS A 154 -24.16 -15.65 -2.87
N ILE A 155 -24.05 -15.18 -1.64
CA ILE A 155 -24.56 -15.88 -0.45
C ILE A 155 -25.93 -15.31 -0.04
N SER A 156 -26.30 -14.17 -0.62
CA SER A 156 -27.55 -13.46 -0.34
C SER A 156 -28.71 -13.97 -1.19
#